data_dc052047f34354175f13fa4cb76ecbed
#
_entry.id   dc052047f34354175f13fa4cb76ecbed
#
_cell.length_a   1.000
_cell.length_b   1.000
_cell.length_c   1.000
_cell.angle_alpha   90.00
_cell.angle_beta   90.00
_cell.angle_gamma   90.00
#
_symmetry.space_group_name_H-M   'P 1'
#
loop_
_entity.id
_entity.type
_entity.pdbx_description
1 polymer ?
#
loop_
_entity_poly.entity_id
_entity_poly.type
_entity_poly.pdbx_seq_one_letter_code
_entity_poly.pdbx_strand_id
1 'polypeptide(L)'
;MPQVIFRKYETTESGVHVTGDSISDGKSIELEASYLVGCDGARSMVRKQMGVRLIGDDHLGRTRSTLIRCPQIRDLYKGRPAWMNWISNSKVSGVCIAIDGQELWLLHRNVPAGATDFEDLDADQSIRNLVGVADLQWEVIQHVDWTARRLVAERFRVGNVFIEGDAAHIWIPMAGYGMNAGIADAMNLSWMMAAVLMGHASASILDAHEKERHPITEQVSRLAMAKALEYASRSAKKDVPREEVAKVVYEINAPQFACEGLNFGYFYDDSPLILYDAETPPRYDMGSATPSTTPGCRLPHFWLTAKDSIYDLLGPYYSLIQLNGRKMDNLFKHAFDVGRMPLTIIDAEADCSYFRHDFLLVRGDQHICWRGNALPDDMTAVVEKLTHRSG
;
A
#
# COMPACT_ATOMS: atom_id res chain seq x y z
N MET A 1 12.36 -7.60 19.29
CA MET A 1 12.71 -7.02 20.60
C MET A 1 11.96 -5.71 20.76
N PRO A 2 10.81 -5.67 21.41
CA PRO A 2 10.18 -4.41 21.75
C PRO A 2 11.04 -3.65 22.76
N GLN A 3 11.07 -2.32 22.65
CA GLN A 3 11.85 -1.45 23.55
C GLN A 3 13.36 -1.33 23.25
N VAL A 4 13.73 -1.43 21.97
CA VAL A 4 15.07 -1.10 21.49
C VAL A 4 15.00 0.10 20.55
N ILE A 5 15.82 1.11 20.79
CA ILE A 5 15.96 2.24 19.89
C ILE A 5 17.08 1.91 18.90
N PHE A 6 16.75 1.83 17.61
CA PHE A 6 17.75 1.70 16.55
C PHE A 6 18.69 2.90 16.53
N ARG A 7 20.00 2.66 16.38
CA ARG A 7 21.04 3.68 16.29
C ARG A 7 21.71 3.72 14.93
N LYS A 8 22.30 2.61 14.54
CA LYS A 8 23.01 2.50 13.27
C LYS A 8 23.07 1.05 12.79
N TYR A 9 23.44 0.92 11.53
CA TYR A 9 23.88 -0.34 10.98
C TYR A 9 25.21 -0.18 10.21
N GLU A 10 25.91 -1.29 10.03
CA GLU A 10 27.09 -1.41 9.18
C GLU A 10 26.92 -2.66 8.30
N THR A 11 27.22 -2.53 7.01
CA THR A 11 27.20 -3.69 6.11
C THR A 11 28.45 -4.52 6.28
N THR A 12 28.28 -5.84 6.33
CA THR A 12 29.36 -6.82 6.42
C THR A 12 29.40 -7.67 5.14
N GLU A 13 30.40 -8.51 4.99
CA GLU A 13 30.47 -9.45 3.85
C GLU A 13 29.30 -10.45 3.83
N SER A 14 28.78 -10.81 5.00
CA SER A 14 27.70 -11.81 5.17
C SER A 14 26.33 -11.24 5.46
N GLY A 15 26.20 -9.91 5.65
CA GLY A 15 24.92 -9.32 6.04
C GLY A 15 25.04 -7.90 6.61
N VAL A 16 24.41 -7.68 7.75
CA VAL A 16 24.29 -6.39 8.40
C VAL A 16 24.51 -6.53 9.91
N HIS A 17 25.38 -5.71 10.45
CA HIS A 17 25.53 -5.52 11.90
C HIS A 17 24.72 -4.31 12.35
N VAL A 18 23.81 -4.50 13.30
CA VAL A 18 22.86 -3.46 13.76
C VAL A 18 23.11 -3.14 15.23
N THR A 19 23.23 -1.86 15.56
CA THR A 19 23.38 -1.38 16.92
C THR A 19 22.14 -0.62 17.36
N GLY A 20 21.66 -0.90 18.55
CA GLY A 20 20.54 -0.21 19.20
C GLY A 20 20.73 -0.07 20.70
N ASP A 21 19.88 0.70 21.35
CA ASP A 21 19.88 0.87 22.80
C ASP A 21 18.59 0.32 23.39
N SER A 22 18.71 -0.46 24.45
CA SER A 22 17.57 -0.90 25.26
C SER A 22 16.96 0.30 26.00
N ILE A 23 15.65 0.47 25.86
CA ILE A 23 14.91 1.55 26.57
C ILE A 23 14.88 1.27 28.08
N SER A 24 14.87 0.00 28.49
CA SER A 24 14.67 -0.40 29.88
C SER A 24 15.89 -0.12 30.78
N ASP A 25 17.10 -0.29 30.25
CA ASP A 25 18.35 -0.20 31.04
C ASP A 25 19.46 0.59 30.34
N GLY A 26 19.20 1.16 29.17
CA GLY A 26 20.13 1.99 28.42
C GLY A 26 21.33 1.25 27.83
N LYS A 27 21.38 -0.08 27.91
CA LYS A 27 22.51 -0.85 27.39
C LYS A 27 22.48 -0.92 25.87
N SER A 28 23.68 -0.90 25.28
CA SER A 28 23.86 -1.18 23.86
C SER A 28 23.52 -2.64 23.55
N ILE A 29 22.80 -2.82 22.46
CA ILE A 29 22.43 -4.12 21.88
C ILE A 29 23.02 -4.18 20.49
N GLU A 30 23.71 -5.27 20.20
CA GLU A 30 24.29 -5.56 18.90
C GLU A 30 23.63 -6.81 18.32
N LEU A 31 23.28 -6.75 17.02
CA LEU A 31 22.63 -7.83 16.30
C LEU A 31 23.31 -8.04 14.95
N GLU A 32 23.48 -9.29 14.56
CA GLU A 32 23.89 -9.67 13.21
C GLU A 32 22.68 -10.25 12.47
N ALA A 33 22.50 -9.88 11.22
CA ALA A 33 21.42 -10.38 10.38
C ALA A 33 21.85 -10.45 8.91
N SER A 34 21.23 -11.33 8.15
CA SER A 34 21.46 -11.41 6.71
C SER A 34 20.93 -10.18 5.98
N TYR A 35 19.80 -9.62 6.47
CA TYR A 35 19.11 -8.47 5.89
C TYR A 35 18.59 -7.54 6.99
N LEU A 36 18.47 -6.25 6.65
CA LEU A 36 17.78 -5.24 7.44
C LEU A 36 16.63 -4.65 6.63
N VAL A 37 15.43 -4.61 7.19
CA VAL A 37 14.26 -3.95 6.59
C VAL A 37 13.85 -2.77 7.46
N GLY A 38 14.01 -1.57 6.94
CA GLY A 38 13.62 -0.31 7.60
C GLY A 38 12.15 -0.02 7.38
N CYS A 39 11.31 -0.29 8.39
CA CYS A 39 9.90 0.10 8.47
C CYS A 39 9.71 1.22 9.52
N ASP A 40 10.69 2.10 9.67
CA ASP A 40 10.82 3.08 10.74
C ASP A 40 10.18 4.45 10.42
N GLY A 41 9.27 4.46 9.43
CA GLY A 41 8.37 5.56 9.16
C GLY A 41 9.00 6.74 8.40
N ALA A 42 8.24 7.81 8.25
CA ALA A 42 8.57 8.96 7.41
C ALA A 42 9.92 9.62 7.72
N ARG A 43 10.37 9.55 8.97
CA ARG A 43 11.66 10.09 9.41
C ARG A 43 12.79 9.05 9.41
N SER A 44 12.61 7.95 8.75
CA SER A 44 13.47 6.76 8.72
C SER A 44 14.96 7.06 8.92
N MET A 45 15.52 6.46 9.95
CA MET A 45 16.96 6.48 10.21
C MET A 45 17.68 5.50 9.30
N VAL A 46 17.06 4.36 8.99
CA VAL A 46 17.60 3.37 8.05
C VAL A 46 17.78 4.00 6.67
N ARG A 47 16.74 4.64 6.11
CA ARG A 47 16.83 5.33 4.81
C ARG A 47 17.95 6.38 4.79
N LYS A 48 18.05 7.19 5.85
CA LYS A 48 19.08 8.24 5.94
C LYS A 48 20.49 7.64 5.93
N GLN A 49 20.69 6.54 6.61
CA GLN A 49 22.00 5.86 6.66
C GLN A 49 22.29 5.11 5.34
N MET A 50 21.27 4.67 4.60
CA MET A 50 21.44 4.19 3.23
C MET A 50 21.92 5.29 2.27
N GLY A 51 21.86 6.56 2.65
CA GLY A 51 22.11 7.70 1.76
C GLY A 51 21.01 7.93 0.72
N VAL A 52 19.83 7.34 0.91
CA VAL A 52 18.71 7.40 -0.03
C VAL A 52 17.85 8.64 0.22
N ARG A 53 17.66 9.44 -0.81
CA ARG A 53 16.82 10.65 -0.76
C ARG A 53 15.37 10.33 -1.08
N LEU A 54 14.48 11.14 -0.55
CA LEU A 54 13.09 11.21 -0.97
C LEU A 54 12.95 12.25 -2.10
N ILE A 55 12.28 11.88 -3.18
CA ILE A 55 12.06 12.71 -4.37
C ILE A 55 10.57 12.95 -4.55
N GLY A 56 10.20 14.18 -4.89
CA GLY A 56 8.82 14.55 -5.17
C GLY A 56 8.45 15.94 -4.63
N ASP A 57 7.18 16.10 -4.29
CA ASP A 57 6.60 17.37 -3.86
C ASP A 57 6.63 17.47 -2.33
N ASP A 58 7.52 18.30 -1.80
CA ASP A 58 7.77 18.43 -0.35
C ASP A 58 6.75 19.33 0.36
N HIS A 59 6.01 20.18 -0.38
CA HIS A 59 5.06 21.13 0.21
C HIS A 59 3.83 21.32 -0.66
N LEU A 60 2.78 20.55 -0.38
CA LEU A 60 1.50 20.58 -1.12
C LEU A 60 0.38 21.28 -0.36
N GLY A 61 0.59 21.54 0.92
CA GLY A 61 -0.37 22.19 1.80
C GLY A 61 -0.08 21.85 3.27
N ARG A 62 -0.68 22.61 4.17
CA ARG A 62 -0.57 22.39 5.61
C ARG A 62 -1.95 22.14 6.20
N THR A 63 -2.01 21.26 7.18
CA THR A 63 -3.25 20.91 7.89
C THR A 63 -3.00 20.83 9.39
N ARG A 64 -3.88 21.44 10.18
CA ARG A 64 -3.99 21.19 11.61
C ARG A 64 -5.04 20.13 11.85
N SER A 65 -4.66 19.07 12.53
CA SER A 65 -5.57 18.04 13.04
C SER A 65 -5.81 18.29 14.52
N THR A 66 -7.07 18.46 14.91
CA THR A 66 -7.45 18.68 16.30
C THR A 66 -8.36 17.57 16.77
N LEU A 67 -7.94 16.82 17.77
CA LEU A 67 -8.79 15.85 18.45
C LEU A 67 -9.53 16.57 19.58
N ILE A 68 -10.84 16.47 19.55
CA ILE A 68 -11.71 17.08 20.57
C ILE A 68 -12.65 16.03 21.17
N ARG A 69 -13.09 16.32 22.42
CA ARG A 69 -14.25 15.68 23.02
C ARG A 69 -15.43 16.64 22.96
N CYS A 70 -16.52 16.25 22.28
CA CYS A 70 -17.73 17.03 22.13
C CYS A 70 -18.94 16.11 21.86
N PRO A 71 -19.64 15.61 22.88
CA PRO A 71 -20.80 14.72 22.69
C PRO A 71 -21.91 15.33 21.83
N GLN A 72 -22.08 16.65 21.91
CA GLN A 72 -23.15 17.38 21.22
C GLN A 72 -23.05 17.35 19.69
N ILE A 73 -21.88 17.07 19.10
CA ILE A 73 -21.75 16.96 17.65
C ILE A 73 -22.62 15.83 17.11
N ARG A 74 -22.78 14.74 17.87
CA ARG A 74 -23.65 13.63 17.51
C ARG A 74 -25.10 14.06 17.28
N ASP A 75 -25.58 14.99 18.09
CA ASP A 75 -26.98 15.45 18.06
C ASP A 75 -27.25 16.41 16.88
N LEU A 76 -26.20 16.89 16.21
CA LEU A 76 -26.34 17.74 15.02
C LEU A 76 -26.76 16.95 13.76
N TYR A 77 -26.63 15.62 13.77
CA TYR A 77 -27.02 14.81 12.62
C TYR A 77 -28.53 14.67 12.52
N LYS A 78 -29.09 15.13 11.40
CA LYS A 78 -30.53 15.03 11.08
C LYS A 78 -30.90 13.72 10.35
N GLY A 79 -30.11 12.70 10.45
CA GLY A 79 -30.31 11.45 9.74
C GLY A 79 -29.26 10.42 10.12
N ARG A 80 -28.84 9.59 9.18
CA ARG A 80 -27.74 8.64 9.43
C ARG A 80 -26.45 9.41 9.71
N PRO A 81 -25.79 9.19 10.86
CA PRO A 81 -24.48 9.78 11.12
C PRO A 81 -23.48 9.27 10.08
N ALA A 82 -22.64 10.18 9.59
CA ALA A 82 -21.53 9.82 8.72
C ALA A 82 -20.25 9.67 9.56
N TRP A 83 -19.45 8.69 9.20
CA TRP A 83 -18.12 8.53 9.78
C TRP A 83 -17.23 9.74 9.48
N MET A 84 -17.28 10.27 8.25
CA MET A 84 -16.49 11.40 7.79
C MET A 84 -17.35 12.44 7.08
N ASN A 85 -17.19 13.69 7.44
CA ASN A 85 -17.91 14.82 6.87
C ASN A 85 -16.93 15.81 6.26
N TRP A 86 -17.03 16.04 4.96
CA TRP A 86 -16.32 17.13 4.29
C TRP A 86 -17.07 18.44 4.49
N ILE A 87 -16.37 19.43 5.00
CA ILE A 87 -16.92 20.73 5.34
C ILE A 87 -16.31 21.75 4.39
N SER A 88 -17.18 22.47 3.69
CA SER A 88 -16.79 23.61 2.86
C SER A 88 -17.82 24.71 3.05
N ASN A 89 -17.38 25.84 3.57
CA ASN A 89 -18.18 27.03 3.76
C ASN A 89 -17.34 28.28 3.45
N SER A 90 -17.94 29.47 3.57
CA SER A 90 -17.25 30.73 3.26
C SER A 90 -16.07 31.05 4.19
N LYS A 91 -15.95 30.39 5.33
CA LYS A 91 -14.94 30.66 6.36
C LYS A 91 -13.83 29.61 6.38
N VAL A 92 -14.14 28.35 6.09
CA VAL A 92 -13.22 27.24 6.29
C VAL A 92 -13.52 26.07 5.35
N SER A 93 -12.48 25.34 5.02
CA SER A 93 -12.54 24.01 4.40
C SER A 93 -11.81 23.01 5.29
N GLY A 94 -12.39 21.83 5.45
CA GLY A 94 -11.83 20.80 6.29
C GLY A 94 -12.68 19.55 6.36
N VAL A 95 -12.36 18.70 7.33
CA VAL A 95 -13.03 17.42 7.54
C VAL A 95 -13.31 17.23 9.03
N CYS A 96 -14.49 16.69 9.35
CA CYS A 96 -14.84 16.22 10.69
C CYS A 96 -15.04 14.71 10.66
N ILE A 97 -14.29 13.99 11.48
CA ILE A 97 -14.23 12.52 11.51
C ILE A 97 -14.68 12.03 12.89
N ALA A 98 -15.63 11.11 12.92
CA ALA A 98 -16.04 10.43 14.14
C ALA A 98 -14.97 9.36 14.51
N ILE A 99 -14.43 9.43 15.72
CA ILE A 99 -13.43 8.46 16.20
C ILE A 99 -14.11 7.28 16.90
N ASP A 100 -15.01 7.56 17.83
CA ASP A 100 -15.75 6.54 18.58
C ASP A 100 -17.26 6.52 18.25
N GLY A 101 -17.70 7.44 17.40
CA GLY A 101 -19.12 7.62 17.05
C GLY A 101 -19.99 8.17 18.17
N GLN A 102 -19.40 8.66 19.26
CA GLN A 102 -20.10 9.20 20.42
C GLN A 102 -19.64 10.60 20.79
N GLU A 103 -18.42 10.75 21.29
CA GLU A 103 -17.93 12.02 21.82
C GLU A 103 -16.58 12.49 21.27
N LEU A 104 -15.78 11.57 20.67
CA LEU A 104 -14.47 11.91 20.15
C LEU A 104 -14.51 12.20 18.65
N TRP A 105 -14.00 13.37 18.30
CA TRP A 105 -14.01 13.89 16.93
C TRP A 105 -12.64 14.39 16.53
N LEU A 106 -12.17 14.01 15.34
CA LEU A 106 -10.96 14.53 14.74
C LEU A 106 -11.32 15.54 13.65
N LEU A 107 -10.87 16.77 13.84
CA LEU A 107 -11.10 17.87 12.93
C LEU A 107 -9.82 18.16 12.14
N HIS A 108 -9.87 18.04 10.82
CA HIS A 108 -8.80 18.51 9.95
C HIS A 108 -9.17 19.87 9.37
N ARG A 109 -8.33 20.86 9.62
CA ARG A 109 -8.43 22.18 9.01
C ARG A 109 -7.27 22.43 8.07
N ASN A 110 -7.55 22.71 6.82
CA ASN A 110 -6.56 23.20 5.88
C ASN A 110 -6.15 24.62 6.25
N VAL A 111 -4.84 24.86 6.30
CA VAL A 111 -4.27 26.18 6.57
C VAL A 111 -4.46 27.04 5.33
N PRO A 112 -5.03 28.26 5.42
CA PRO A 112 -5.20 29.14 4.28
C PRO A 112 -3.86 29.49 3.62
N ALA A 113 -3.89 29.67 2.31
CA ALA A 113 -2.75 30.21 1.57
C ALA A 113 -2.43 31.61 2.11
N GLY A 114 -1.20 31.85 2.52
CA GLY A 114 -0.74 33.12 3.10
C GLY A 114 -0.68 33.18 4.62
N ALA A 115 -1.21 32.19 5.35
CA ALA A 115 -0.89 32.05 6.78
C ALA A 115 0.56 31.57 6.92
N THR A 116 1.37 32.30 7.69
CA THR A 116 2.80 32.05 7.80
C THR A 116 3.13 30.94 8.78
N ASP A 117 2.29 30.75 9.80
CA ASP A 117 2.49 29.70 10.79
C ASP A 117 1.17 29.05 11.24
N PHE A 118 1.27 27.89 11.88
CA PHE A 118 0.14 27.24 12.56
C PHE A 118 -0.30 28.01 13.81
N GLU A 119 0.60 28.75 14.42
CA GLU A 119 0.35 29.60 15.61
C GLU A 119 -0.66 30.72 15.30
N ASP A 120 -0.76 31.17 14.06
CA ASP A 120 -1.75 32.15 13.60
C ASP A 120 -3.19 31.60 13.56
N LEU A 121 -3.37 30.30 13.80
CA LEU A 121 -4.67 29.65 13.78
C LEU A 121 -5.27 29.56 15.16
N ASP A 122 -6.28 30.42 15.42
CA ASP A 122 -7.13 30.25 16.59
C ASP A 122 -7.87 28.90 16.51
N ALA A 123 -7.56 28.02 17.47
CA ALA A 123 -8.10 26.66 17.51
C ALA A 123 -9.62 26.68 17.75
N ASP A 124 -10.09 27.48 18.69
CA ASP A 124 -11.51 27.58 19.02
C ASP A 124 -12.32 28.14 17.86
N GLN A 125 -11.84 29.23 17.26
CA GLN A 125 -12.50 29.79 16.07
C GLN A 125 -12.49 28.80 14.90
N SER A 126 -11.44 27.99 14.77
CA SER A 126 -11.35 26.94 13.77
C SER A 126 -12.41 25.88 13.97
N ILE A 127 -12.56 25.39 15.20
CA ILE A 127 -13.58 24.41 15.58
C ILE A 127 -14.99 24.96 15.33
N ARG A 128 -15.29 26.18 15.81
CA ARG A 128 -16.58 26.85 15.56
C ARG A 128 -16.91 26.97 14.08
N ASN A 129 -15.94 27.36 13.27
CA ASN A 129 -16.13 27.49 11.82
C ASN A 129 -16.35 26.14 11.14
N LEU A 130 -15.68 25.06 11.59
CA LEU A 130 -15.84 23.71 11.05
C LEU A 130 -17.18 23.09 11.46
N VAL A 131 -17.55 23.17 12.73
CA VAL A 131 -18.80 22.59 13.23
C VAL A 131 -20.01 23.45 12.85
N GLY A 132 -19.85 24.76 12.74
CA GLY A 132 -20.91 25.67 12.29
C GLY A 132 -21.98 26.02 13.33
N VAL A 133 -21.76 25.65 14.61
CA VAL A 133 -22.69 25.90 15.73
C VAL A 133 -21.98 26.71 16.81
N ALA A 134 -22.60 27.78 17.28
CA ALA A 134 -21.97 28.75 18.19
C ALA A 134 -21.87 28.26 19.64
N ASP A 135 -22.88 27.53 20.13
CA ASP A 135 -23.07 27.23 21.55
C ASP A 135 -22.57 25.84 21.98
N LEU A 136 -21.70 25.21 21.18
CA LEU A 136 -21.10 23.93 21.55
C LEU A 136 -19.96 24.11 22.53
N GLN A 137 -19.87 23.18 23.47
CA GLN A 137 -18.77 23.07 24.40
C GLN A 137 -17.89 21.88 24.00
N TRP A 138 -16.58 22.05 23.96
CA TRP A 138 -15.61 21.00 23.65
C TRP A 138 -14.38 21.10 24.55
N GLU A 139 -13.74 19.97 24.70
CA GLU A 139 -12.41 19.85 25.28
C GLU A 139 -11.42 19.51 24.16
N VAL A 140 -10.37 20.29 24.01
CA VAL A 140 -9.28 19.97 23.09
C VAL A 140 -8.35 18.95 23.77
N ILE A 141 -8.21 17.76 23.17
CA ILE A 141 -7.36 16.71 23.69
C ILE A 141 -5.94 16.84 23.11
N GLN A 142 -5.84 17.09 21.80
CA GLN A 142 -4.55 17.15 21.12
C GLN A 142 -4.63 17.92 19.81
N HIS A 143 -3.53 18.60 19.47
CA HIS A 143 -3.28 19.13 18.12
C HIS A 143 -2.11 18.41 17.48
N VAL A 144 -2.19 18.18 16.18
CA VAL A 144 -1.10 17.69 15.35
C VAL A 144 -1.05 18.52 14.07
N ASP A 145 0.05 19.19 13.85
CA ASP A 145 0.31 19.97 12.65
C ASP A 145 1.16 19.16 11.68
N TRP A 146 0.72 19.10 10.43
CA TRP A 146 1.43 18.33 9.41
C TRP A 146 1.38 19.02 8.04
N THR A 147 2.39 18.72 7.26
CA THR A 147 2.52 19.20 5.88
C THR A 147 2.18 18.04 4.92
N ALA A 148 1.28 18.32 4.00
CA ALA A 148 0.96 17.42 2.92
C ALA A 148 2.15 17.32 1.96
N ARG A 149 2.60 16.09 1.68
CA ARG A 149 3.76 15.78 0.85
C ARG A 149 3.44 14.62 -0.07
N ARG A 150 4.16 14.52 -1.16
CA ARG A 150 4.25 13.35 -2.00
C ARG A 150 5.72 13.09 -2.29
N LEU A 151 6.30 12.15 -1.59
CA LEU A 151 7.72 11.84 -1.67
C LEU A 151 7.90 10.32 -1.82
N VAL A 152 8.76 9.91 -2.72
CA VAL A 152 9.15 8.52 -2.95
C VAL A 152 10.67 8.41 -2.88
N ALA A 153 11.18 7.38 -2.23
CA ALA A 153 12.60 7.13 -2.15
C ALA A 153 13.17 6.78 -3.52
N GLU A 154 14.37 7.28 -3.84
CA GLU A 154 15.06 6.99 -5.10
C GLU A 154 15.32 5.49 -5.29
N ARG A 155 15.44 4.77 -4.20
CA ARG A 155 15.67 3.33 -4.14
C ARG A 155 14.98 2.74 -2.91
N PHE A 156 14.56 1.49 -3.04
CA PHE A 156 13.99 0.71 -1.93
C PHE A 156 15.00 -0.29 -1.36
N ARG A 157 16.14 -0.48 -2.07
CA ARG A 157 17.19 -1.42 -1.70
C ARG A 157 18.59 -0.84 -1.90
N VAL A 158 19.50 -1.06 -0.93
CA VAL A 158 20.94 -0.87 -1.08
C VAL A 158 21.65 -2.09 -0.44
N GLY A 159 22.20 -2.96 -1.26
CA GLY A 159 22.81 -4.21 -0.78
C GLY A 159 21.83 -5.09 -0.02
N ASN A 160 22.10 -5.35 1.25
CA ASN A 160 21.28 -6.18 2.13
C ASN A 160 20.29 -5.36 2.98
N VAL A 161 20.13 -4.06 2.69
CA VAL A 161 19.23 -3.17 3.42
C VAL A 161 18.08 -2.72 2.53
N PHE A 162 16.86 -2.84 3.05
CA PHE A 162 15.60 -2.48 2.39
C PHE A 162 14.85 -1.44 3.20
N ILE A 163 13.97 -0.70 2.55
CA ILE A 163 13.01 0.20 3.20
C ILE A 163 11.61 -0.02 2.62
N GLU A 164 10.60 0.04 3.49
CA GLU A 164 9.19 -0.21 3.13
C GLU A 164 8.24 0.78 3.80
N GLY A 165 7.04 0.89 3.26
CA GLY A 165 6.00 1.77 3.79
C GLY A 165 6.46 3.22 3.87
N ASP A 166 6.13 3.93 4.94
CA ASP A 166 6.46 5.34 5.12
C ASP A 166 7.98 5.61 5.15
N ALA A 167 8.83 4.60 5.36
CA ALA A 167 10.27 4.75 5.21
C ALA A 167 10.69 4.92 3.75
N ALA A 168 9.95 4.31 2.83
CA ALA A 168 10.19 4.35 1.39
C ALA A 168 9.35 5.42 0.67
N HIS A 169 8.13 5.70 1.14
CA HIS A 169 7.22 6.61 0.44
C HIS A 169 6.25 7.31 1.38
N ILE A 170 6.03 8.59 1.15
CA ILE A 170 5.18 9.45 1.95
C ILE A 170 4.22 10.18 1.02
N TRP A 171 2.93 10.09 1.27
CA TRP A 171 1.94 10.94 0.60
C TRP A 171 0.78 11.28 1.51
N ILE A 172 -0.10 12.15 1.02
CA ILE A 172 -1.27 12.59 1.77
C ILE A 172 -2.18 11.41 2.10
N PRO A 173 -2.93 11.45 3.20
CA PRO A 173 -3.81 10.35 3.63
C PRO A 173 -5.09 10.22 2.78
N MET A 174 -5.03 10.60 1.49
CA MET A 174 -6.13 10.40 0.56
C MET A 174 -6.31 8.91 0.24
N ALA A 175 -7.55 8.47 0.17
CA ALA A 175 -7.95 7.06 -0.03
C ALA A 175 -7.47 6.08 1.07
N GLY A 176 -6.82 6.54 2.14
CA GLY A 176 -6.30 5.66 3.20
C GLY A 176 -5.25 4.65 2.72
N TYR A 177 -4.59 4.92 1.61
CA TYR A 177 -3.79 3.92 0.91
C TYR A 177 -2.35 3.77 1.44
N GLY A 178 -1.83 4.71 2.23
CA GLY A 178 -0.44 4.65 2.71
C GLY A 178 -0.11 3.36 3.45
N MET A 179 -0.92 2.98 4.43
CA MET A 179 -0.79 1.71 5.15
C MET A 179 -0.97 0.50 4.23
N ASN A 180 -1.96 0.53 3.33
CA ASN A 180 -2.21 -0.57 2.40
C ASN A 180 -1.05 -0.76 1.41
N ALA A 181 -0.40 0.31 0.96
CA ALA A 181 0.80 0.23 0.14
C ALA A 181 1.96 -0.41 0.90
N GLY A 182 2.18 -0.04 2.16
CA GLY A 182 3.20 -0.68 3.00
C GLY A 182 2.93 -2.17 3.25
N ILE A 183 1.67 -2.58 3.42
CA ILE A 183 1.29 -3.99 3.50
C ILE A 183 1.61 -4.71 2.18
N ALA A 184 1.34 -4.08 1.04
CA ALA A 184 1.66 -4.65 -0.26
C ALA A 184 3.18 -4.75 -0.51
N ASP A 185 3.97 -3.78 -0.01
CA ASP A 185 5.44 -3.86 -0.05
C ASP A 185 5.92 -5.06 0.77
N ALA A 186 5.44 -5.18 2.01
CA ALA A 186 5.79 -6.29 2.90
C ALA A 186 5.39 -7.66 2.32
N MET A 187 4.21 -7.78 1.70
CA MET A 187 3.77 -8.99 1.01
C MET A 187 4.68 -9.34 -0.16
N ASN A 188 5.10 -8.34 -0.94
CA ASN A 188 5.98 -8.54 -2.08
C ASN A 188 7.39 -8.97 -1.65
N LEU A 189 7.98 -8.32 -0.64
CA LEU A 189 9.36 -8.64 -0.19
C LEU A 189 9.44 -9.93 0.62
N SER A 190 8.49 -10.19 1.51
CA SER A 190 8.60 -11.24 2.53
C SER A 190 8.74 -12.65 1.95
N TRP A 191 7.96 -13.00 0.92
CA TRP A 191 8.04 -14.33 0.32
C TRP A 191 9.35 -14.54 -0.43
N MET A 192 9.86 -13.50 -1.12
CA MET A 192 11.16 -13.56 -1.80
C MET A 192 12.31 -13.69 -0.79
N MET A 193 12.27 -12.90 0.28
CA MET A 193 13.28 -12.97 1.34
C MET A 193 13.27 -14.34 2.04
N ALA A 194 12.08 -14.88 2.32
CA ALA A 194 11.93 -16.22 2.85
C ALA A 194 12.51 -17.27 1.90
N ALA A 195 12.23 -17.19 0.59
CA ALA A 195 12.78 -18.11 -0.41
C ALA A 195 14.32 -18.09 -0.44
N VAL A 196 14.94 -16.91 -0.34
CA VAL A 196 16.38 -16.75 -0.29
C VAL A 196 16.96 -17.34 1.01
N LEU A 197 16.39 -16.98 2.16
CA LEU A 197 16.89 -17.46 3.48
C LEU A 197 16.76 -18.96 3.66
N MET A 198 15.72 -19.56 3.06
CA MET A 198 15.52 -21.01 3.06
C MET A 198 16.34 -21.74 1.97
N GLY A 199 17.10 -21.01 1.16
CA GLY A 199 17.93 -21.58 0.09
C GLY A 199 17.14 -22.06 -1.12
N HIS A 200 15.90 -21.60 -1.30
CA HIS A 200 15.06 -21.93 -2.45
C HIS A 200 15.34 -21.05 -3.67
N ALA A 201 15.89 -19.87 -3.49
CA ALA A 201 16.19 -18.92 -4.55
C ALA A 201 17.53 -18.21 -4.34
N SER A 202 18.06 -17.62 -5.41
CA SER A 202 19.23 -16.74 -5.34
C SER A 202 18.84 -15.38 -4.73
N ALA A 203 19.80 -14.72 -4.05
CA ALA A 203 19.60 -13.38 -3.49
C ALA A 203 19.24 -12.33 -4.54
N SER A 204 19.51 -12.58 -5.82
CA SER A 204 19.16 -11.68 -6.92
C SER A 204 17.66 -11.60 -7.22
N ILE A 205 16.81 -12.54 -6.72
CA ILE A 205 15.37 -12.38 -6.84
C ILE A 205 14.86 -11.15 -6.06
N LEU A 206 15.58 -10.74 -5.02
CA LEU A 206 15.23 -9.58 -4.22
C LEU A 206 15.33 -8.25 -4.98
N ASP A 207 16.00 -8.23 -6.16
CA ASP A 207 16.02 -7.06 -7.05
C ASP A 207 14.65 -6.79 -7.69
N ALA A 208 13.80 -7.82 -7.74
CA ALA A 208 12.43 -7.67 -8.23
C ALA A 208 11.59 -6.73 -7.34
N HIS A 209 11.83 -6.70 -6.04
CA HIS A 209 11.09 -5.85 -5.11
C HIS A 209 11.07 -4.37 -5.54
N GLU A 210 12.22 -3.77 -5.74
CA GLU A 210 12.30 -2.36 -6.18
C GLU A 210 11.69 -2.17 -7.57
N LYS A 211 11.97 -3.06 -8.52
CA LYS A 211 11.42 -2.99 -9.89
C LYS A 211 9.89 -3.06 -9.93
N GLU A 212 9.31 -3.84 -9.06
CA GLU A 212 7.86 -4.04 -8.98
C GLU A 212 7.18 -2.94 -8.16
N ARG A 213 7.70 -2.63 -6.96
CA ARG A 213 7.00 -1.76 -6.01
C ARG A 213 7.21 -0.27 -6.26
N HIS A 214 8.38 0.14 -6.71
CA HIS A 214 8.67 1.55 -6.98
C HIS A 214 7.75 2.15 -8.06
N PRO A 215 7.53 1.53 -9.25
CA PRO A 215 6.61 2.06 -10.26
C PRO A 215 5.15 2.12 -9.76
N ILE A 216 4.69 1.11 -9.02
CA ILE A 216 3.33 1.11 -8.44
C ILE A 216 3.17 2.25 -7.44
N THR A 217 4.16 2.45 -6.57
CA THR A 217 4.20 3.55 -5.60
C THR A 217 4.12 4.92 -6.29
N GLU A 218 4.88 5.13 -7.36
CA GLU A 218 4.82 6.33 -8.18
C GLU A 218 3.43 6.52 -8.81
N GLN A 219 2.87 5.49 -9.43
CA GLN A 219 1.56 5.52 -10.07
C GLN A 219 0.45 5.89 -9.09
N VAL A 220 0.38 5.18 -7.98
CA VAL A 220 -0.68 5.34 -6.97
C VAL A 220 -0.57 6.70 -6.27
N SER A 221 0.64 7.11 -5.87
CA SER A 221 0.83 8.39 -5.20
C SER A 221 0.49 9.59 -6.11
N ARG A 222 0.77 9.51 -7.41
CA ARG A 222 0.39 10.54 -8.39
C ARG A 222 -1.12 10.63 -8.55
N LEU A 223 -1.82 9.49 -8.63
CA LEU A 223 -3.27 9.46 -8.75
C LEU A 223 -3.96 10.02 -7.50
N ALA A 224 -3.50 9.63 -6.31
CA ALA A 224 -4.02 10.17 -5.04
C ALA A 224 -3.82 11.70 -4.97
N MET A 225 -2.67 12.19 -5.40
CA MET A 225 -2.39 13.63 -5.45
C MET A 225 -3.24 14.38 -6.48
N ALA A 226 -3.42 13.83 -7.68
CA ALA A 226 -4.27 14.44 -8.71
C ALA A 226 -5.70 14.63 -8.20
N LYS A 227 -6.26 13.66 -7.48
CA LYS A 227 -7.59 13.76 -6.87
C LYS A 227 -7.67 14.80 -5.76
N ALA A 228 -6.62 14.93 -4.94
CA ALA A 228 -6.56 15.98 -3.92
C ALA A 228 -6.54 17.39 -4.51
N LEU A 229 -5.75 17.60 -5.56
CA LEU A 229 -5.67 18.88 -6.26
C LEU A 229 -6.97 19.20 -6.99
N GLU A 230 -7.62 18.22 -7.61
CA GLU A 230 -8.94 18.36 -8.24
C GLU A 230 -9.99 18.82 -7.21
N TYR A 231 -10.03 18.17 -6.03
CA TYR A 231 -10.91 18.57 -4.94
C TYR A 231 -10.67 20.01 -4.50
N ALA A 232 -9.42 20.40 -4.25
CA ALA A 232 -9.05 21.73 -3.83
C ALA A 232 -9.46 22.79 -4.87
N SER A 233 -9.24 22.53 -6.16
CA SER A 233 -9.56 23.47 -7.24
C SER A 233 -11.05 23.62 -7.48
N ARG A 234 -11.84 22.55 -7.38
CA ARG A 234 -13.28 22.55 -7.64
C ARG A 234 -14.10 23.02 -6.45
N SER A 235 -13.65 22.74 -5.22
CA SER A 235 -14.32 23.22 -3.99
C SER A 235 -14.09 24.71 -3.67
N ALA A 236 -13.08 25.34 -4.24
CA ALA A 236 -12.77 26.75 -4.02
C ALA A 236 -13.67 27.74 -4.78
N LYS A 237 -14.56 27.30 -5.63
CA LYS A 237 -15.48 28.16 -6.39
C LYS A 237 -16.58 28.70 -5.48
N LYS A 238 -16.66 30.04 -5.32
CA LYS A 238 -17.53 30.71 -4.33
C LYS A 238 -18.98 30.75 -4.70
N ASP A 239 -19.49 30.62 -5.85
CA ASP A 239 -20.89 30.84 -6.24
C ASP A 239 -21.54 29.62 -6.90
N VAL A 240 -21.21 28.42 -6.40
CA VAL A 240 -21.77 27.17 -6.93
C VAL A 240 -22.96 26.71 -6.07
N PRO A 241 -24.09 26.32 -6.65
CA PRO A 241 -25.21 25.75 -5.91
C PRO A 241 -24.81 24.56 -5.06
N ARG A 242 -25.39 24.45 -3.86
CA ARG A 242 -25.05 23.39 -2.88
C ARG A 242 -25.13 21.96 -3.47
N GLU A 243 -26.11 21.72 -4.33
CA GLU A 243 -26.32 20.44 -4.99
C GLU A 243 -25.18 20.10 -5.97
N GLU A 244 -24.68 21.10 -6.69
CA GLU A 244 -23.55 20.93 -7.59
C GLU A 244 -22.25 20.70 -6.82
N VAL A 245 -22.05 21.40 -5.70
CA VAL A 245 -20.92 21.14 -4.79
C VAL A 245 -20.99 19.72 -4.27
N ALA A 246 -22.15 19.25 -3.82
CA ALA A 246 -22.34 17.89 -3.30
C ALA A 246 -22.03 16.84 -4.38
N LYS A 247 -22.47 17.06 -5.62
CA LYS A 247 -22.15 16.17 -6.76
C LYS A 247 -20.66 16.10 -7.02
N VAL A 248 -19.98 17.24 -7.08
CA VAL A 248 -18.52 17.32 -7.27
C VAL A 248 -17.77 16.62 -6.15
N VAL A 249 -18.17 16.85 -4.90
CA VAL A 249 -17.56 16.18 -3.74
C VAL A 249 -17.72 14.66 -3.84
N TYR A 250 -18.89 14.18 -4.23
CA TYR A 250 -19.14 12.75 -4.43
C TYR A 250 -18.30 12.18 -5.55
N GLU A 251 -18.29 12.78 -6.74
CA GLU A 251 -17.53 12.32 -7.91
C GLU A 251 -16.02 12.20 -7.65
N ILE A 252 -15.47 13.12 -6.84
CA ILE A 252 -14.04 13.11 -6.51
C ILE A 252 -13.74 12.09 -5.41
N ASN A 253 -14.61 11.96 -4.41
CA ASN A 253 -14.32 11.16 -3.23
C ASN A 253 -14.79 9.70 -3.33
N ALA A 254 -15.88 9.41 -4.05
CA ALA A 254 -16.38 8.04 -4.18
C ALA A 254 -15.30 7.04 -4.66
N PRO A 255 -14.46 7.36 -5.67
CA PRO A 255 -13.38 6.47 -6.09
C PRO A 255 -12.29 6.23 -5.04
N GLN A 256 -12.18 7.10 -4.02
CA GLN A 256 -11.22 6.92 -2.93
C GLN A 256 -11.70 5.89 -1.90
N PHE A 257 -13.01 5.69 -1.78
CA PHE A 257 -13.60 4.71 -0.87
C PHE A 257 -13.99 3.41 -1.59
N ALA A 258 -14.43 3.51 -2.84
CA ALA A 258 -14.57 2.38 -3.76
C ALA A 258 -13.25 2.22 -4.54
N CYS A 259 -12.16 1.91 -3.86
CA CYS A 259 -10.81 1.91 -4.41
C CYS A 259 -10.32 0.48 -4.77
N GLU A 260 -11.18 -0.32 -5.40
CA GLU A 260 -10.82 -1.68 -5.81
C GLU A 260 -9.58 -1.70 -6.70
N GLY A 261 -9.46 -0.76 -7.61
CA GLY A 261 -8.31 -0.68 -8.50
C GLY A 261 -6.99 -0.41 -7.77
N LEU A 262 -6.99 0.40 -6.70
CA LEU A 262 -5.80 0.62 -5.88
C LEU A 262 -5.30 -0.67 -5.21
N ASN A 263 -6.22 -1.54 -4.79
CA ASN A 263 -5.89 -2.74 -4.04
C ASN A 263 -5.69 -3.98 -4.93
N PHE A 264 -6.44 -4.09 -6.03
CA PHE A 264 -6.53 -5.30 -6.83
C PHE A 264 -6.23 -5.09 -8.32
N GLY A 265 -6.22 -3.84 -8.79
CA GLY A 265 -6.13 -3.52 -10.22
C GLY A 265 -4.72 -3.17 -10.69
N TYR A 266 -3.75 -2.96 -9.81
CA TYR A 266 -2.37 -2.76 -10.24
C TYR A 266 -1.74 -4.09 -10.69
N PHE A 267 -0.76 -4.00 -11.55
CA PHE A 267 -0.03 -5.13 -12.09
C PHE A 267 1.46 -4.78 -12.25
N TYR A 268 2.29 -5.80 -12.29
CA TYR A 268 3.71 -5.67 -12.57
C TYR A 268 3.93 -5.86 -14.07
N ASP A 269 4.39 -4.84 -14.78
CA ASP A 269 4.62 -4.82 -16.23
C ASP A 269 6.09 -5.02 -16.64
N ASP A 270 7.02 -4.95 -15.68
CA ASP A 270 8.45 -5.21 -15.86
C ASP A 270 9.03 -5.92 -14.64
N SER A 271 8.72 -7.21 -14.50
CA SER A 271 9.28 -8.04 -13.44
C SER A 271 10.19 -9.14 -13.98
N PRO A 272 11.38 -9.34 -13.40
CA PRO A 272 12.24 -10.46 -13.77
C PRO A 272 11.66 -11.83 -13.39
N LEU A 273 10.67 -11.86 -12.48
CA LEU A 273 10.02 -13.06 -11.94
C LEU A 273 8.68 -13.37 -12.62
N ILE A 274 8.42 -12.79 -13.79
CA ILE A 274 7.17 -13.01 -14.55
C ILE A 274 7.50 -13.43 -15.99
N LEU A 275 6.79 -14.43 -16.47
CA LEU A 275 6.81 -14.89 -17.86
C LEU A 275 5.62 -14.25 -18.58
N TYR A 276 5.86 -13.09 -19.16
CA TYR A 276 4.85 -12.36 -19.91
C TYR A 276 4.47 -13.07 -21.21
N ASP A 277 3.21 -12.96 -21.58
CA ASP A 277 2.71 -13.36 -22.91
C ASP A 277 2.38 -12.11 -23.75
N ALA A 278 1.73 -12.32 -24.89
CA ALA A 278 1.38 -11.22 -25.81
C ALA A 278 0.14 -10.41 -25.38
N GLU A 279 -0.58 -10.85 -24.34
CA GLU A 279 -1.80 -10.18 -23.88
C GLU A 279 -1.46 -9.00 -22.97
N THR A 280 -2.09 -7.87 -23.25
CA THR A 280 -1.88 -6.65 -22.44
C THR A 280 -2.79 -6.67 -21.22
N PRO A 281 -2.29 -6.34 -20.02
CA PRO A 281 -3.11 -6.16 -18.84
C PRO A 281 -4.23 -5.13 -19.05
N PRO A 282 -5.35 -5.24 -18.33
CA PRO A 282 -6.41 -4.24 -18.37
C PRO A 282 -5.87 -2.86 -17.99
N ARG A 283 -6.49 -1.82 -18.56
CA ARG A 283 -6.13 -0.44 -18.18
C ARG A 283 -6.35 -0.25 -16.69
N TYR A 284 -5.35 0.29 -16.02
CA TYR A 284 -5.44 0.64 -14.60
C TYR A 284 -6.44 1.78 -14.37
N ASP A 285 -7.34 1.58 -13.42
CA ASP A 285 -8.28 2.57 -12.90
C ASP A 285 -8.27 2.52 -11.35
N MET A 286 -8.29 3.66 -10.69
CA MET A 286 -8.21 3.72 -9.23
C MET A 286 -9.46 3.19 -8.54
N GLY A 287 -10.64 3.46 -9.11
CA GLY A 287 -11.95 3.15 -8.49
C GLY A 287 -12.46 1.76 -8.79
N SER A 288 -11.92 1.08 -9.80
CA SER A 288 -12.40 -0.23 -10.24
C SER A 288 -11.26 -1.16 -10.64
N ALA A 289 -11.42 -2.45 -10.39
CA ALA A 289 -10.52 -3.49 -10.85
C ALA A 289 -11.20 -4.33 -11.92
N THR A 290 -10.56 -4.48 -13.08
CA THR A 290 -11.00 -5.44 -14.09
C THR A 290 -10.27 -6.76 -13.84
N PRO A 291 -10.99 -7.85 -13.48
CA PRO A 291 -10.36 -9.14 -13.26
C PRO A 291 -9.62 -9.62 -14.52
N SER A 292 -8.38 -10.06 -14.35
CA SER A 292 -7.55 -10.58 -15.44
C SER A 292 -6.60 -11.66 -14.94
N THR A 293 -6.36 -12.67 -15.80
CA THR A 293 -5.33 -13.69 -15.57
C THR A 293 -4.05 -13.42 -16.35
N THR A 294 -3.90 -12.24 -16.95
CA THR A 294 -2.66 -11.84 -17.64
C THR A 294 -1.48 -11.84 -16.68
N PRO A 295 -0.33 -12.42 -17.04
CA PRO A 295 0.86 -12.40 -16.18
C PRO A 295 1.23 -10.98 -15.74
N GLY A 296 1.53 -10.84 -14.47
CA GLY A 296 1.71 -9.55 -13.80
C GLY A 296 0.48 -9.05 -13.04
N CYS A 297 -0.73 -9.46 -13.40
CA CYS A 297 -1.94 -9.14 -12.66
C CYS A 297 -2.07 -9.97 -11.39
N ARG A 298 -2.76 -9.44 -10.39
CA ARG A 298 -3.15 -10.20 -9.21
C ARG A 298 -4.20 -11.25 -9.61
N LEU A 299 -4.10 -12.46 -9.04
CA LEU A 299 -5.09 -13.53 -9.25
C LEU A 299 -6.49 -13.03 -8.91
N PRO A 300 -7.47 -13.09 -9.82
CA PRO A 300 -8.84 -12.78 -9.49
C PRO A 300 -9.37 -13.71 -8.39
N HIS A 301 -10.08 -13.13 -7.43
CA HIS A 301 -10.71 -13.89 -6.36
C HIS A 301 -11.90 -14.70 -6.90
N PHE A 302 -12.04 -15.95 -6.44
CA PHE A 302 -13.26 -16.74 -6.57
C PHE A 302 -13.42 -17.68 -5.38
N TRP A 303 -14.65 -18.06 -5.12
CA TRP A 303 -15.00 -19.00 -4.07
C TRP A 303 -14.94 -20.42 -4.59
N LEU A 304 -14.24 -21.30 -3.89
CA LEU A 304 -14.20 -22.75 -4.17
C LEU A 304 -15.39 -23.45 -3.53
N THR A 305 -15.77 -23.01 -2.34
CA THR A 305 -16.96 -23.42 -1.61
C THR A 305 -17.64 -22.21 -1.02
N ALA A 306 -18.74 -22.37 -0.32
CA ALA A 306 -19.38 -21.25 0.41
C ALA A 306 -18.50 -20.61 1.51
N LYS A 307 -17.34 -21.22 1.85
CA LYS A 307 -16.46 -20.78 2.94
C LYS A 307 -14.99 -20.65 2.54
N ASP A 308 -14.56 -21.36 1.49
CA ASP A 308 -13.15 -21.45 1.12
C ASP A 308 -12.87 -20.57 -0.09
N SER A 309 -11.99 -19.62 0.07
CA SER A 309 -11.46 -18.77 -1.01
C SER A 309 -10.27 -19.46 -1.69
N ILE A 310 -10.07 -19.21 -2.98
CA ILE A 310 -8.84 -19.64 -3.66
C ILE A 310 -7.59 -19.13 -2.95
N TYR A 311 -7.65 -17.95 -2.32
CA TYR A 311 -6.52 -17.38 -1.60
C TYR A 311 -6.14 -18.16 -0.34
N ASP A 312 -7.08 -18.89 0.27
CA ASP A 312 -6.82 -19.71 1.47
C ASP A 312 -5.98 -20.94 1.16
N LEU A 313 -5.92 -21.35 -0.11
CA LEU A 313 -5.16 -22.52 -0.57
C LEU A 313 -3.77 -22.17 -1.15
N LEU A 314 -3.50 -20.89 -1.42
CA LEU A 314 -2.21 -20.49 -1.99
C LEU A 314 -1.07 -20.81 -1.02
N GLY A 315 -0.02 -21.40 -1.56
CA GLY A 315 1.22 -21.66 -0.84
C GLY A 315 2.06 -20.41 -0.64
N PRO A 316 3.08 -20.48 0.23
CA PRO A 316 3.90 -19.33 0.60
C PRO A 316 4.86 -18.87 -0.51
N TYR A 317 5.11 -19.68 -1.53
CA TYR A 317 6.03 -19.37 -2.64
C TYR A 317 5.31 -19.37 -3.98
N TYR A 318 5.20 -20.52 -4.61
CA TYR A 318 4.49 -20.67 -5.88
C TYR A 318 3.32 -21.65 -5.75
N SER A 319 2.24 -21.36 -6.43
CA SER A 319 1.06 -22.22 -6.51
C SER A 319 0.68 -22.44 -7.96
N LEU A 320 0.57 -23.69 -8.38
CA LEU A 320 0.01 -24.08 -9.67
C LEU A 320 -1.47 -24.38 -9.49
N ILE A 321 -2.31 -23.55 -10.06
CA ILE A 321 -3.76 -23.74 -10.09
C ILE A 321 -4.09 -24.50 -11.36
N GLN A 322 -4.74 -25.65 -11.24
CA GLN A 322 -5.24 -26.51 -12.32
C GLN A 322 -6.75 -26.37 -12.39
N LEU A 323 -7.26 -25.87 -13.51
CA LEU A 323 -8.65 -25.51 -13.65
C LEU A 323 -9.46 -26.59 -14.40
N ASN A 324 -10.73 -26.72 -14.05
CA ASN A 324 -11.76 -27.46 -14.77
C ASN A 324 -11.37 -28.93 -15.04
N GLY A 325 -10.82 -29.59 -14.04
CA GLY A 325 -10.42 -31.00 -14.10
C GLY A 325 -9.19 -31.27 -14.97
N ARG A 326 -8.56 -30.23 -15.52
CA ARG A 326 -7.29 -30.38 -16.24
C ARG A 326 -6.18 -30.72 -15.26
N LYS A 327 -5.31 -31.62 -15.64
CA LYS A 327 -4.14 -32.03 -14.87
C LYS A 327 -2.90 -31.82 -15.72
N MET A 328 -1.93 -31.15 -15.14
CA MET A 328 -0.61 -31.07 -15.72
C MET A 328 0.22 -32.26 -15.25
N ASP A 329 1.05 -32.80 -16.14
CA ASP A 329 1.94 -33.89 -15.81
C ASP A 329 2.85 -33.56 -14.61
N ASN A 330 3.30 -34.61 -13.92
CA ASN A 330 4.27 -34.48 -12.81
C ASN A 330 5.57 -33.76 -13.18
N LEU A 331 5.81 -33.53 -14.47
CA LEU A 331 6.99 -32.78 -14.97
C LEU A 331 7.06 -31.36 -14.42
N PHE A 332 5.93 -30.66 -14.27
CA PHE A 332 5.93 -29.31 -13.70
C PHE A 332 6.42 -29.36 -12.24
N LYS A 333 5.83 -30.25 -11.45
CA LYS A 333 6.26 -30.48 -10.07
C LYS A 333 7.73 -30.92 -10.00
N HIS A 334 8.13 -31.84 -10.88
CA HIS A 334 9.50 -32.33 -10.92
C HIS A 334 10.52 -31.21 -11.18
N ALA A 335 10.25 -30.28 -12.11
CA ALA A 335 11.14 -29.15 -12.39
C ALA A 335 11.31 -28.23 -11.16
N PHE A 336 10.22 -27.98 -10.43
CA PHE A 336 10.26 -27.20 -9.18
C PHE A 336 11.03 -27.95 -8.06
N ASP A 337 10.84 -29.27 -7.95
CA ASP A 337 11.58 -30.11 -6.98
C ASP A 337 13.09 -30.11 -7.29
N VAL A 338 13.48 -30.21 -8.56
CA VAL A 338 14.89 -30.12 -9.00
C VAL A 338 15.45 -28.73 -8.69
N GLY A 339 14.70 -27.66 -8.98
CA GLY A 339 15.06 -26.29 -8.64
C GLY A 339 14.99 -25.97 -7.14
N ARG A 340 14.58 -26.92 -6.30
CA ARG A 340 14.42 -26.78 -4.84
C ARG A 340 13.46 -25.66 -4.43
N MET A 341 12.53 -25.30 -5.30
CA MET A 341 11.51 -24.31 -5.01
C MET A 341 10.18 -25.03 -4.68
N PRO A 342 9.64 -24.87 -3.48
CA PRO A 342 8.37 -25.50 -3.12
C PRO A 342 7.24 -25.02 -4.02
N LEU A 343 6.43 -25.98 -4.49
CA LEU A 343 5.26 -25.74 -5.32
C LEU A 343 4.02 -26.34 -4.67
N THR A 344 3.01 -25.52 -4.44
CA THR A 344 1.68 -25.96 -4.05
C THR A 344 0.84 -26.23 -5.30
N ILE A 345 0.20 -27.40 -5.39
CA ILE A 345 -0.70 -27.73 -6.50
C ILE A 345 -2.13 -27.64 -5.99
N ILE A 346 -2.97 -26.90 -6.71
CA ILE A 346 -4.37 -26.62 -6.35
C ILE A 346 -5.25 -27.03 -7.52
N ASP A 347 -6.18 -27.95 -7.27
CA ASP A 347 -7.25 -28.27 -8.21
C ASP A 347 -8.47 -27.39 -7.93
N ALA A 348 -8.96 -26.68 -8.91
CA ALA A 348 -10.07 -25.76 -8.76
C ALA A 348 -11.01 -25.80 -9.97
N GLU A 349 -12.27 -25.45 -9.73
CA GLU A 349 -13.22 -25.15 -10.79
C GLU A 349 -13.56 -23.66 -10.76
N ALA A 350 -13.48 -23.00 -11.89
CA ALA A 350 -13.76 -21.58 -12.02
C ALA A 350 -14.69 -21.34 -13.22
N ASP A 351 -15.92 -20.97 -12.93
CA ASP A 351 -16.92 -20.61 -13.94
C ASP A 351 -16.94 -19.09 -14.20
N CYS A 352 -15.81 -18.59 -14.74
CA CYS A 352 -15.67 -17.17 -15.05
C CYS A 352 -14.98 -16.98 -16.41
N SER A 353 -15.51 -16.11 -17.23
CA SER A 353 -15.06 -15.89 -18.63
C SER A 353 -13.61 -15.36 -18.76
N TYR A 354 -13.02 -14.84 -17.70
CA TYR A 354 -11.63 -14.38 -17.70
C TYR A 354 -10.61 -15.51 -17.41
N PHE A 355 -11.04 -16.68 -16.94
CA PHE A 355 -10.19 -17.87 -16.83
C PHE A 355 -10.17 -18.64 -18.15
N ARG A 356 -9.33 -18.17 -19.09
CA ARG A 356 -9.23 -18.75 -20.46
C ARG A 356 -8.15 -19.81 -20.60
N HIS A 357 -7.34 -20.01 -19.56
CA HIS A 357 -6.24 -20.96 -19.54
C HIS A 357 -6.49 -22.01 -18.47
N ASP A 358 -6.08 -23.23 -18.78
CA ASP A 358 -6.26 -24.39 -17.89
C ASP A 358 -5.33 -24.34 -16.66
N PHE A 359 -4.22 -23.61 -16.77
CA PHE A 359 -3.17 -23.56 -15.76
C PHE A 359 -2.72 -22.12 -15.47
N LEU A 360 -2.60 -21.80 -14.18
CA LEU A 360 -2.07 -20.53 -13.70
C LEU A 360 -0.97 -20.81 -12.68
N LEU A 361 0.19 -20.19 -12.83
CA LEU A 361 1.25 -20.17 -11.82
C LEU A 361 1.20 -18.84 -11.08
N VAL A 362 1.01 -18.90 -9.77
CA VAL A 362 0.78 -17.75 -8.90
C VAL A 362 1.89 -17.68 -7.84
N ARG A 363 2.42 -16.50 -7.60
CA ARG A 363 3.46 -16.23 -6.60
C ARG A 363 2.88 -16.08 -5.19
N GLY A 364 3.75 -16.09 -4.17
CA GLY A 364 3.38 -15.92 -2.77
C GLY A 364 2.68 -14.58 -2.46
N ASP A 365 2.90 -13.54 -3.27
CA ASP A 365 2.20 -12.25 -3.21
C ASP A 365 0.91 -12.20 -4.05
N GLN A 366 0.41 -13.36 -4.48
CA GLN A 366 -0.84 -13.53 -5.22
C GLN A 366 -0.84 -12.99 -6.67
N HIS A 367 0.33 -12.68 -7.24
CA HIS A 367 0.43 -12.27 -8.63
C HIS A 367 0.70 -13.46 -9.55
N ILE A 368 0.03 -13.45 -10.72
CA ILE A 368 0.20 -14.48 -11.75
C ILE A 368 1.54 -14.25 -12.43
N CYS A 369 2.42 -15.23 -12.39
CA CYS A 369 3.71 -15.16 -13.07
C CYS A 369 3.78 -15.97 -14.37
N TRP A 370 2.81 -16.85 -14.61
CA TRP A 370 2.65 -17.58 -15.86
C TRP A 370 1.25 -18.15 -15.99
N ARG A 371 0.79 -18.37 -17.22
CA ARG A 371 -0.44 -19.09 -17.57
C ARG A 371 -0.27 -19.87 -18.87
N GLY A 372 -1.04 -20.93 -19.05
CA GLY A 372 -1.02 -21.71 -20.30
C GLY A 372 -2.02 -22.86 -20.31
N ASN A 373 -2.14 -23.51 -21.49
CA ASN A 373 -2.95 -24.71 -21.69
C ASN A 373 -2.07 -25.97 -21.88
N ALA A 374 -0.77 -25.77 -21.94
CA ALA A 374 0.25 -26.82 -22.06
C ALA A 374 1.49 -26.41 -21.26
N LEU A 375 2.36 -27.37 -21.01
CA LEU A 375 3.68 -27.12 -20.41
C LEU A 375 4.48 -26.14 -21.28
N PRO A 376 5.26 -25.25 -20.66
CA PRO A 376 6.33 -24.55 -21.36
C PRO A 376 7.33 -25.54 -21.97
N ASP A 377 7.88 -25.20 -23.13
CA ASP A 377 8.83 -26.05 -23.86
C ASP A 377 10.10 -26.33 -23.03
N ASP A 378 10.53 -25.37 -22.24
CA ASP A 378 11.69 -25.47 -21.35
C ASP A 378 11.32 -25.14 -19.89
N MET A 379 10.94 -26.16 -19.16
CA MET A 379 10.60 -26.04 -17.73
C MET A 379 11.78 -25.67 -16.86
N THR A 380 13.01 -26.04 -17.24
CA THR A 380 14.22 -25.70 -16.50
C THR A 380 14.45 -24.18 -16.57
N ALA A 381 14.38 -23.61 -17.77
CA ALA A 381 14.49 -22.15 -17.94
C ALA A 381 13.39 -21.38 -17.20
N VAL A 382 12.17 -21.93 -17.11
CA VAL A 382 11.10 -21.33 -16.29
C VAL A 382 11.50 -21.25 -14.83
N VAL A 383 11.94 -22.37 -14.24
CA VAL A 383 12.30 -22.41 -12.82
C VAL A 383 13.56 -21.57 -12.55
N GLU A 384 14.55 -21.61 -13.42
CA GLU A 384 15.74 -20.75 -13.33
C GLU A 384 15.37 -19.26 -13.34
N LYS A 385 14.47 -18.86 -14.22
CA LYS A 385 13.96 -17.48 -14.25
C LYS A 385 13.25 -17.10 -12.95
N LEU A 386 12.40 -17.96 -12.41
CA LEU A 386 11.61 -17.69 -11.23
C LEU A 386 12.41 -17.74 -9.92
N THR A 387 13.56 -18.41 -9.91
CA THR A 387 14.43 -18.58 -8.73
C THR A 387 15.75 -17.84 -8.85
N HIS A 388 16.10 -17.33 -10.05
CA HIS A 388 17.41 -16.80 -10.41
C HIS A 388 18.56 -17.77 -10.03
N ARG A 389 18.31 -19.08 -10.10
CA ARG A 389 19.32 -20.12 -9.88
C ARG A 389 19.58 -20.81 -11.20
N SER A 390 20.82 -20.79 -11.64
CA SER A 390 21.28 -21.71 -12.69
C SER A 390 21.38 -23.09 -12.10
N GLY A 391 20.86 -24.09 -12.81
CA GLY A 391 20.81 -25.49 -12.41
C GLY A 391 22.17 -26.12 -12.22
#